data_64bcb423ed897ea1aacd566429f3b264
#
_entry.id   64bcb423ed897ea1aacd566429f3b264
#
_cell.length_a   1.000
_cell.length_b   1.000
_cell.length_c   1.000
_cell.angle_alpha   90.00
_cell.angle_beta   90.00
_cell.angle_gamma   90.00
#
_symmetry.space_group_name_H-M   'P 1'
#
loop_
_entity.id
_entity.type
_entity.pdbx_description
1 polymer ?
#
loop_
_entity_poly.entity_id
_entity_poly.type
_entity_poly.pdbx_seq_one_letter_code
_entity_poly.pdbx_strand_id
1 'polypeptide(L)'
;KTPFHPRSPYAVAKLYAYWITINYREAYGIYACNGILFNHESPIRGETFVTRKITRALVRIKLGLQDCVYLGNIDAKRDWGHAKDYVEMQWLMLQQDKPEDFTISTGEQHSVREFIEIAAKEVDIEIEWKGEGVDEVGINTKTNTIIIRIDERYFRPTEVETLLGDSSKAKNK
;
A
#
# COMPACT_ATOMS: atom_id res chain seq x y z
N LYS A 1 -4.78 -8.57 19.75
CA LYS A 1 -5.06 -7.35 18.96
C LYS A 1 -3.85 -6.45 19.00
N THR A 2 -3.35 -6.00 17.85
CA THR A 2 -2.20 -5.09 17.77
C THR A 2 -2.59 -3.70 18.28
N PRO A 3 -1.87 -3.12 19.25
CA PRO A 3 -2.11 -1.76 19.70
C PRO A 3 -1.85 -0.75 18.57
N PHE A 4 -2.56 0.38 18.61
CA PHE A 4 -2.24 1.49 17.74
C PHE A 4 -0.88 2.10 18.07
N HIS A 5 -0.04 2.28 17.07
CA HIS A 5 1.27 2.92 17.21
C HIS A 5 1.49 3.86 16.02
N PRO A 6 0.95 5.09 16.07
CA PRO A 6 1.07 6.02 14.96
C PRO A 6 2.53 6.45 14.75
N ARG A 7 3.01 6.35 13.51
CA ARG A 7 4.40 6.60 13.13
C ARG A 7 4.57 7.87 12.28
N SER A 8 3.54 8.71 12.21
CA SER A 8 3.58 9.98 11.50
C SER A 8 2.48 10.92 11.99
N PRO A 9 2.59 12.26 11.75
CA PRO A 9 1.51 13.20 12.05
C PRO A 9 0.19 12.81 11.37
N TYR A 10 0.25 12.32 10.15
CA TYR A 10 -0.93 11.76 9.46
C TYR A 10 -1.55 10.59 10.23
N ALA A 11 -0.73 9.64 10.69
CA ALA A 11 -1.23 8.49 11.46
C ALA A 11 -1.86 8.92 12.79
N VAL A 12 -1.31 9.94 13.45
CA VAL A 12 -1.89 10.53 14.68
C VAL A 12 -3.27 11.14 14.37
N ALA A 13 -3.40 11.89 13.29
CA ALA A 13 -4.68 12.47 12.87
C ALA A 13 -5.73 11.39 12.54
N LYS A 14 -5.31 10.29 11.90
CA LYS A 14 -6.19 9.13 11.63
C LYS A 14 -6.59 8.41 12.91
N LEU A 15 -5.71 8.31 13.90
CA LEU A 15 -6.03 7.76 15.21
C LEU A 15 -7.02 8.63 15.98
N TYR A 16 -6.89 9.95 15.91
CA TYR A 16 -7.90 10.88 16.43
C TYR A 16 -9.26 10.64 15.76
N ALA A 17 -9.30 10.53 14.43
CA ALA A 17 -10.53 10.27 13.70
C ALA A 17 -11.19 8.95 14.12
N TYR A 18 -10.41 7.91 14.37
CA TYR A 18 -10.89 6.64 14.90
C TYR A 18 -11.62 6.81 16.25
N TRP A 19 -10.96 7.47 17.20
CA TRP A 19 -11.53 7.63 18.55
C TRP A 19 -12.70 8.60 18.62
N ILE A 20 -12.72 9.67 17.82
CA ILE A 20 -13.86 10.57 17.77
C ILE A 20 -15.10 9.87 17.20
N THR A 21 -14.94 8.99 16.24
CA THR A 21 -16.02 8.16 15.69
C THR A 21 -16.64 7.26 16.77
N ILE A 22 -15.81 6.58 17.57
CA ILE A 22 -16.29 5.77 18.70
C ILE A 22 -17.02 6.64 19.72
N ASN A 23 -16.41 7.76 20.10
CA ASN A 23 -17.00 8.67 21.09
C ASN A 23 -18.40 9.15 20.67
N TYR A 24 -18.56 9.59 19.42
CA TYR A 24 -19.86 10.05 18.91
C TYR A 24 -20.87 8.91 18.79
N ARG A 25 -20.44 7.73 18.38
CA ARG A 25 -21.30 6.55 18.36
C ARG A 25 -21.86 6.24 19.77
N GLU A 26 -21.01 6.25 20.78
CA GLU A 26 -21.41 5.92 22.15
C GLU A 26 -22.20 7.05 22.83
N ALA A 27 -21.81 8.31 22.63
CA ALA A 27 -22.45 9.45 23.29
C ALA A 27 -23.81 9.82 22.69
N TYR A 28 -23.97 9.66 21.37
CA TYR A 28 -25.14 10.18 20.67
C TYR A 28 -25.93 9.09 19.94
N GLY A 29 -25.55 7.82 20.03
CA GLY A 29 -26.23 6.72 19.35
C GLY A 29 -26.17 6.78 17.82
N ILE A 30 -25.19 7.48 17.26
CA ILE A 30 -25.01 7.60 15.81
C ILE A 30 -24.56 6.26 15.23
N TYR A 31 -25.18 5.83 14.13
CA TYR A 31 -24.70 4.69 13.39
C TYR A 31 -23.40 5.05 12.66
N ALA A 32 -22.28 4.83 13.31
CA ALA A 32 -20.95 5.15 12.79
C ALA A 32 -20.00 3.97 12.96
N CYS A 33 -19.28 3.61 11.89
CA CYS A 33 -18.34 2.49 11.85
C CYS A 33 -16.94 3.00 11.48
N ASN A 34 -15.91 2.38 12.06
CA ASN A 34 -14.55 2.58 11.59
C ASN A 34 -14.14 1.44 10.65
N GLY A 35 -13.74 1.80 9.44
CA GLY A 35 -13.01 0.90 8.55
C GLY A 35 -11.51 1.08 8.77
N ILE A 36 -10.83 0.06 9.27
CA ILE A 36 -9.36 0.03 9.36
C ILE A 36 -8.85 -0.54 8.02
N LEU A 37 -8.67 0.36 7.06
CA LEU A 37 -8.34 0.01 5.68
C LEU A 37 -6.84 -0.16 5.50
N PHE A 38 -6.44 -1.34 5.03
CA PHE A 38 -5.09 -1.57 4.55
C PHE A 38 -4.89 -0.93 3.17
N ASN A 39 -3.72 -1.07 2.58
CA ASN A 39 -3.42 -0.39 1.32
C ASN A 39 -4.37 -0.87 0.21
N HIS A 40 -5.01 0.05 -0.47
CA HIS A 40 -5.94 -0.25 -1.56
C HIS A 40 -5.63 0.58 -2.79
N GLU A 41 -5.60 -0.09 -3.92
CA GLU A 41 -5.06 0.40 -5.17
C GLU A 41 -6.08 0.27 -6.30
N SER A 42 -5.89 1.07 -7.35
CA SER A 42 -6.67 1.00 -8.58
C SER A 42 -5.91 1.67 -9.72
N PRO A 43 -6.39 1.54 -10.99
CA PRO A 43 -5.80 2.24 -12.13
C PRO A 43 -5.77 3.76 -12.00
N ILE A 44 -6.64 4.34 -11.16
CA ILE A 44 -6.71 5.79 -10.90
C ILE A 44 -6.01 6.22 -9.61
N ARG A 45 -5.19 5.35 -9.01
CA ARG A 45 -4.38 5.71 -7.83
C ARG A 45 -3.52 6.93 -8.13
N GLY A 46 -3.35 7.83 -7.17
CA GLY A 46 -2.51 9.02 -7.33
C GLY A 46 -1.07 8.67 -7.75
N GLU A 47 -0.50 9.40 -8.68
CA GLU A 47 0.75 9.09 -9.36
C GLU A 47 2.01 9.06 -8.46
N THR A 48 1.93 9.70 -7.29
CA THR A 48 3.02 9.74 -6.30
C THR A 48 3.03 8.53 -5.38
N PHE A 49 1.95 7.73 -5.34
CA PHE A 49 1.91 6.51 -4.55
C PHE A 49 2.73 5.40 -5.21
N VAL A 50 3.37 4.57 -4.38
CA VAL A 50 4.42 3.63 -4.82
C VAL A 50 3.97 2.73 -5.97
N THR A 51 2.79 2.13 -5.91
CA THR A 51 2.27 1.23 -6.96
C THR A 51 2.10 1.97 -8.29
N ARG A 52 1.43 3.13 -8.27
CA ARG A 52 1.22 3.93 -9.48
C ARG A 52 2.52 4.53 -10.01
N LYS A 53 3.42 4.96 -9.11
CA LYS A 53 4.76 5.45 -9.48
C LYS A 53 5.52 4.37 -10.25
N ILE A 54 5.51 3.12 -9.78
CA ILE A 54 6.20 1.99 -10.41
C ILE A 54 5.60 1.67 -11.78
N THR A 55 4.30 1.40 -11.86
CA THR A 55 3.64 1.01 -13.11
C THR A 55 3.81 2.07 -14.18
N ARG A 56 3.65 3.34 -13.82
CA ARG A 56 3.83 4.46 -14.72
C ARG A 56 5.29 4.59 -15.19
N ALA A 57 6.25 4.45 -14.28
CA ALA A 57 7.67 4.52 -14.64
C ALA A 57 8.08 3.40 -15.57
N LEU A 58 7.68 2.15 -15.32
CA LEU A 58 8.01 1.01 -16.17
C LEU A 58 7.45 1.16 -17.60
N VAL A 59 6.20 1.64 -17.73
CA VAL A 59 5.62 1.94 -19.05
C VAL A 59 6.40 3.06 -19.75
N ARG A 60 6.78 4.13 -19.03
CA ARG A 60 7.56 5.24 -19.61
C ARG A 60 8.97 4.79 -20.02
N ILE A 61 9.61 3.91 -19.24
CA ILE A 61 10.91 3.31 -19.56
C ILE A 61 10.78 2.46 -20.83
N LYS A 62 9.75 1.63 -20.94
CA LYS A 62 9.47 0.83 -22.13
C LYS A 62 9.30 1.68 -23.40
N LEU A 63 8.70 2.86 -23.25
CA LEU A 63 8.46 3.81 -24.36
C LEU A 63 9.65 4.76 -24.63
N GLY A 64 10.76 4.63 -23.90
CA GLY A 64 11.91 5.52 -24.02
C GLY A 64 11.67 6.96 -23.54
N LEU A 65 10.67 7.17 -22.69
CA LEU A 65 10.30 8.48 -22.14
C LEU A 65 10.91 8.75 -20.76
N GLN A 66 11.58 7.76 -20.20
CA GLN A 66 12.22 7.82 -18.89
C GLN A 66 13.32 6.76 -18.82
N ASP A 67 14.46 7.08 -18.23
CA ASP A 67 15.59 6.16 -18.15
C ASP A 67 15.53 5.28 -16.90
N CYS A 68 15.13 5.84 -15.76
CA CYS A 68 15.19 5.17 -14.46
C CYS A 68 14.10 5.65 -13.52
N VAL A 69 13.69 4.80 -12.56
CA VAL A 69 12.84 5.16 -11.42
C VAL A 69 13.65 5.07 -10.13
N TYR A 70 13.45 6.06 -9.25
CA TYR A 70 14.08 6.12 -7.92
C TYR A 70 13.06 5.75 -6.86
N LEU A 71 13.40 4.79 -6.00
CA LEU A 71 12.53 4.23 -4.95
C LEU A 71 13.26 4.24 -3.60
N GLY A 72 12.51 4.13 -2.51
CA GLY A 72 13.06 3.90 -1.17
C GLY A 72 13.20 2.40 -0.87
N ASN A 73 12.78 2.00 0.33
CA ASN A 73 12.85 0.60 0.75
C ASN A 73 11.92 -0.29 -0.10
N ILE A 74 12.53 -1.12 -0.97
CA ILE A 74 11.80 -2.04 -1.83
C ILE A 74 11.48 -3.38 -1.16
N ASP A 75 12.04 -3.66 0.02
CA ASP A 75 11.78 -4.90 0.77
C ASP A 75 10.62 -4.74 1.76
N ALA A 76 10.12 -3.52 1.94
CA ALA A 76 8.95 -3.26 2.76
C ALA A 76 7.72 -4.01 2.24
N LYS A 77 7.03 -4.72 3.16
CA LYS A 77 5.88 -5.55 2.83
C LYS A 77 4.56 -4.85 3.12
N ARG A 78 3.62 -4.99 2.21
CA ARG A 78 2.28 -4.38 2.31
C ARG A 78 1.20 -5.38 1.94
N ASP A 79 0.08 -5.26 2.63
CA ASP A 79 -1.18 -5.91 2.25
C ASP A 79 -1.90 -4.95 1.29
N TRP A 80 -1.93 -5.32 0.01
CA TRP A 80 -2.57 -4.53 -1.04
C TRP A 80 -3.81 -5.22 -1.55
N GLY A 81 -4.91 -4.49 -1.57
CA GLY A 81 -6.16 -4.95 -2.17
C GLY A 81 -6.67 -3.99 -3.25
N HIS A 82 -7.74 -4.36 -3.93
CA HIS A 82 -8.37 -3.50 -4.93
C HIS A 82 -9.38 -2.55 -4.27
N ALA A 83 -9.35 -1.27 -4.65
CA ALA A 83 -10.20 -0.23 -4.05
C ALA A 83 -11.70 -0.53 -4.14
N LYS A 84 -12.15 -1.26 -5.16
CA LYS A 84 -13.55 -1.70 -5.30
C LYS A 84 -14.02 -2.53 -4.12
N ASP A 85 -13.22 -3.52 -3.70
CA ASP A 85 -13.56 -4.44 -2.61
C ASP A 85 -13.65 -3.67 -1.29
N TYR A 86 -12.79 -2.67 -1.12
CA TYR A 86 -12.79 -1.80 0.07
C TYR A 86 -14.04 -0.90 0.13
N VAL A 87 -14.46 -0.35 -1.01
CA VAL A 87 -15.69 0.46 -1.08
C VAL A 87 -16.92 -0.41 -0.85
N GLU A 88 -16.97 -1.61 -1.43
CA GLU A 88 -18.05 -2.56 -1.19
C GLU A 88 -18.12 -2.94 0.29
N MET A 89 -17.00 -3.23 0.92
CA MET A 89 -16.96 -3.52 2.36
C MET A 89 -17.44 -2.34 3.20
N GLN A 90 -17.09 -1.09 2.85
CA GLN A 90 -17.61 0.09 3.54
C GLN A 90 -19.13 0.18 3.47
N TRP A 91 -19.72 -0.17 2.33
CA TRP A 91 -21.18 -0.23 2.18
C TRP A 91 -21.77 -1.35 3.03
N LEU A 92 -21.17 -2.56 3.01
CA LEU A 92 -21.62 -3.73 3.79
C LEU A 92 -21.58 -3.47 5.30
N MET A 93 -20.58 -2.72 5.79
CA MET A 93 -20.50 -2.35 7.20
C MET A 93 -21.71 -1.53 7.67
N LEU A 94 -22.29 -0.72 6.78
CA LEU A 94 -23.46 0.11 7.07
C LEU A 94 -24.79 -0.65 6.91
N GLN A 95 -24.76 -1.88 6.41
CA GLN A 95 -25.95 -2.75 6.27
C GLN A 95 -26.13 -3.69 7.47
N GLN A 96 -25.23 -3.66 8.45
CA GLN A 96 -25.30 -4.52 9.64
C GLN A 96 -26.34 -3.98 10.64
N ASP A 97 -26.88 -4.85 11.50
CA ASP A 97 -27.85 -4.48 12.52
C ASP A 97 -27.28 -3.48 13.56
N LYS A 98 -25.99 -3.52 13.78
CA LYS A 98 -25.29 -2.68 14.76
C LYS A 98 -24.01 -2.09 14.16
N PRO A 99 -23.65 -0.84 14.51
CA PRO A 99 -22.42 -0.24 14.07
C PRO A 99 -21.22 -0.92 14.75
N GLU A 100 -20.34 -1.48 13.94
CA GLU A 100 -19.11 -2.14 14.39
C GLU A 100 -17.91 -1.69 13.55
N ASP A 101 -16.71 -1.83 14.12
CA ASP A 101 -15.46 -1.51 13.44
C ASP A 101 -14.89 -2.79 12.78
N PHE A 102 -14.36 -2.65 11.57
CA PHE A 102 -13.82 -3.75 10.78
C PHE A 102 -12.44 -3.43 10.22
N THR A 103 -11.55 -4.42 10.27
CA THR A 103 -10.34 -4.40 9.46
C THR A 103 -10.67 -4.87 8.06
N ILE A 104 -10.24 -4.09 7.06
CA ILE A 104 -10.42 -4.39 5.65
C ILE A 104 -9.04 -4.61 5.03
N SER A 105 -8.76 -5.85 4.65
CA SER A 105 -7.46 -6.31 4.16
C SER A 105 -7.62 -7.59 3.35
N THR A 106 -6.62 -7.92 2.55
CA THR A 106 -6.59 -9.20 1.81
C THR A 106 -6.18 -10.37 2.70
N GLY A 107 -5.32 -10.13 3.68
CA GLY A 107 -4.69 -11.15 4.51
C GLY A 107 -3.42 -11.72 3.89
N GLU A 108 -2.95 -11.12 2.79
CA GLU A 108 -1.70 -11.46 2.12
C GLU A 108 -0.82 -10.22 2.00
N GLN A 109 0.49 -10.40 2.06
CA GLN A 109 1.42 -9.28 1.94
C GLN A 109 2.50 -9.58 0.90
N HIS A 110 2.88 -8.55 0.16
CA HIS A 110 3.91 -8.61 -0.86
C HIS A 110 4.91 -7.48 -0.65
N SER A 111 6.18 -7.71 -1.04
CA SER A 111 7.18 -6.66 -1.03
C SER A 111 7.01 -5.70 -2.22
N VAL A 112 7.56 -4.51 -2.09
CA VAL A 112 7.62 -3.57 -3.23
C VAL A 112 8.44 -4.18 -4.36
N ARG A 113 9.49 -4.95 -4.05
CA ARG A 113 10.31 -5.70 -5.02
C ARG A 113 9.47 -6.67 -5.85
N GLU A 114 8.68 -7.54 -5.20
CA GLU A 114 7.75 -8.46 -5.89
C GLU A 114 6.78 -7.71 -6.79
N PHE A 115 6.24 -6.60 -6.32
CA PHE A 115 5.35 -5.76 -7.13
C PHE A 115 6.06 -5.20 -8.37
N ILE A 116 7.32 -4.73 -8.23
CA ILE A 116 8.12 -4.23 -9.36
C ILE A 116 8.33 -5.34 -10.39
N GLU A 117 8.71 -6.54 -9.95
CA GLU A 117 8.99 -7.67 -10.84
C GLU A 117 7.75 -8.12 -11.61
N ILE A 118 6.60 -8.19 -10.93
CA ILE A 118 5.32 -8.52 -11.57
C ILE A 118 4.95 -7.44 -12.59
N ALA A 119 5.01 -6.16 -12.20
CA ALA A 119 4.66 -5.05 -13.07
C ALA A 119 5.61 -4.93 -14.29
N ALA A 120 6.89 -5.26 -14.11
CA ALA A 120 7.88 -5.26 -15.19
C ALA A 120 7.59 -6.36 -16.23
N LYS A 121 7.17 -7.56 -15.78
CA LYS A 121 6.77 -8.66 -16.67
C LYS A 121 5.60 -8.28 -17.57
N GLU A 122 4.63 -7.52 -17.06
CA GLU A 122 3.47 -7.05 -17.83
C GLU A 122 3.85 -6.14 -19.03
N VAL A 123 5.05 -5.60 -19.00
CA VAL A 123 5.60 -4.76 -20.09
C VAL A 123 6.84 -5.38 -20.74
N ASP A 124 7.00 -6.71 -20.66
CA ASP A 124 8.12 -7.50 -21.24
C ASP A 124 9.51 -7.05 -20.75
N ILE A 125 9.62 -6.54 -19.55
CA ILE A 125 10.90 -6.20 -18.89
C ILE A 125 11.22 -7.30 -17.89
N GLU A 126 12.44 -7.85 -17.98
CA GLU A 126 13.02 -8.75 -17.00
C GLU A 126 14.08 -7.99 -16.22
N ILE A 127 14.04 -8.09 -14.87
CA ILE A 127 14.92 -7.36 -13.99
C ILE A 127 15.91 -8.32 -13.32
N GLU A 128 17.19 -7.97 -13.38
CA GLU A 128 18.26 -8.53 -12.55
C GLU A 128 18.63 -7.50 -11.48
N TRP A 129 18.65 -7.93 -10.22
CA TRP A 129 19.07 -7.08 -9.11
C TRP A 129 20.56 -7.23 -8.85
N LYS A 130 21.29 -6.11 -8.65
CA LYS A 130 22.72 -6.09 -8.30
C LYS A 130 22.99 -5.06 -7.21
N GLY A 131 23.91 -5.39 -6.31
CA GLY A 131 24.24 -4.58 -5.14
C GLY A 131 23.34 -4.87 -3.94
N GLU A 132 23.48 -4.11 -2.89
CA GLU A 132 22.75 -4.24 -1.62
C GLU A 132 22.42 -2.87 -1.04
N GLY A 133 21.32 -2.76 -0.30
CA GLY A 133 20.91 -1.54 0.39
C GLY A 133 20.70 -0.36 -0.56
N VAL A 134 21.35 0.75 -0.31
CA VAL A 134 21.23 1.98 -1.13
C VAL A 134 21.97 1.89 -2.47
N ASP A 135 22.93 0.98 -2.58
CA ASP A 135 23.69 0.76 -3.81
C ASP A 135 23.02 -0.28 -4.72
N GLU A 136 21.90 -0.84 -4.30
CA GLU A 136 21.17 -1.80 -5.09
C GLU A 136 20.51 -1.16 -6.31
N VAL A 137 20.60 -1.84 -7.44
CA VAL A 137 20.02 -1.42 -8.72
C VAL A 137 19.27 -2.55 -9.39
N GLY A 138 18.18 -2.19 -10.07
CA GLY A 138 17.46 -3.09 -10.98
C GLY A 138 17.88 -2.84 -12.43
N ILE A 139 18.37 -3.87 -13.08
CA ILE A 139 18.89 -3.84 -14.45
C ILE A 139 17.91 -4.57 -15.38
N ASN A 140 17.52 -3.94 -16.48
CA ASN A 140 16.81 -4.61 -17.54
C ASN A 140 17.77 -5.57 -18.26
N THR A 141 17.52 -6.87 -18.18
CA THR A 141 18.41 -7.91 -18.72
C THR A 141 18.55 -7.84 -20.25
N LYS A 142 17.52 -7.37 -20.96
CA LYS A 142 17.51 -7.28 -22.43
C LYS A 142 18.35 -6.13 -22.96
N THR A 143 18.39 -5.00 -22.24
CA THR A 143 19.10 -3.79 -22.68
C THR A 143 20.39 -3.55 -21.92
N ASN A 144 20.62 -4.28 -20.84
CA ASN A 144 21.70 -4.11 -19.89
C ASN A 144 21.79 -2.68 -19.31
N THR A 145 20.62 -2.03 -19.13
CA THR A 145 20.51 -0.67 -18.59
C THR A 145 19.93 -0.69 -17.17
N ILE A 146 20.41 0.20 -16.31
CA ILE A 146 19.85 0.39 -14.97
C ILE A 146 18.54 1.15 -15.12
N ILE A 147 17.44 0.54 -14.68
CA ILE A 147 16.10 1.11 -14.74
C ILE A 147 15.49 1.40 -13.38
N ILE A 148 16.10 0.88 -12.30
CA ILE A 148 15.68 1.13 -10.92
C ILE A 148 16.92 1.48 -10.09
N ARG A 149 16.78 2.49 -9.24
CA ARG A 149 17.78 2.88 -8.24
C ARG A 149 17.11 3.08 -6.89
N ILE A 150 17.83 2.70 -5.85
CA ILE A 150 17.46 3.05 -4.48
C ILE A 150 17.97 4.45 -4.17
N ASP A 151 17.19 5.26 -3.49
CA ASP A 151 17.52 6.64 -3.14
C ASP A 151 17.06 6.93 -1.70
N GLU A 152 17.99 7.30 -0.85
CA GLU A 152 17.76 7.57 0.57
C GLU A 152 16.69 8.65 0.81
N ARG A 153 16.51 9.58 -0.10
CA ARG A 153 15.48 10.63 -0.01
C ARG A 153 14.07 10.09 0.03
N TYR A 154 13.85 8.85 -0.41
CA TYR A 154 12.56 8.17 -0.37
C TYR A 154 12.41 7.22 0.82
N PHE A 155 13.43 7.09 1.67
CA PHE A 155 13.29 6.37 2.94
C PHE A 155 12.50 7.21 3.94
N ARG A 156 11.58 6.57 4.61
CA ARG A 156 10.84 7.24 5.68
C ARG A 156 11.63 7.15 6.99
N PRO A 157 11.72 8.24 7.77
CA PRO A 157 12.45 8.22 9.05
C PRO A 157 11.92 7.13 10.03
N THR A 158 10.64 6.79 9.91
CA THR A 158 9.98 5.75 10.70
C THR A 158 9.21 4.82 9.78
N GLU A 159 9.96 3.98 9.05
CA GLU A 159 9.35 3.01 8.12
C GLU A 159 8.57 1.93 8.89
N VAL A 160 7.47 1.51 8.32
CA VAL A 160 6.74 0.32 8.75
C VAL A 160 7.14 -0.81 7.81
N GLU A 161 7.97 -1.71 8.29
CA GLU A 161 8.59 -2.76 7.46
C GLU A 161 7.55 -3.77 6.95
N THR A 162 6.57 -4.11 7.78
CA THR A 162 5.56 -5.10 7.45
C THR A 162 4.15 -4.67 7.86
N LEU A 163 3.20 -4.83 6.96
CA LEU A 163 1.78 -4.63 7.22
C LEU A 163 1.00 -5.82 6.68
N LEU A 164 0.36 -6.55 7.58
CA LEU A 164 -0.53 -7.67 7.27
C LEU A 164 -1.82 -7.51 8.08
N GLY A 165 -2.95 -7.47 7.40
CA GLY A 165 -4.26 -7.29 8.03
C GLY A 165 -4.94 -8.60 8.37
N ASP A 166 -5.64 -8.63 9.50
CA ASP A 166 -6.56 -9.71 9.86
C ASP A 166 -8.01 -9.27 9.60
N SER A 167 -8.56 -9.72 8.49
CA SER A 167 -9.95 -9.47 8.08
C SER A 167 -10.93 -10.58 8.52
N SER A 168 -10.54 -11.48 9.41
CA SER A 168 -11.37 -12.63 9.83
C SER A 168 -12.76 -12.21 10.32
N LYS A 169 -12.84 -11.09 11.07
CA LYS A 169 -14.13 -10.57 11.54
C LYS A 169 -15.05 -10.20 10.37
N ALA A 170 -14.51 -9.55 9.35
CA ALA A 170 -15.28 -9.15 8.17
C ALA A 170 -15.74 -10.34 7.33
N LYS A 171 -14.89 -11.38 7.21
CA LYS A 171 -15.20 -12.59 6.45
C LYS A 171 -16.24 -13.49 7.12
N ASN A 172 -16.38 -13.40 8.44
CA ASN A 172 -17.29 -14.25 9.23
C ASN A 172 -18.66 -13.61 9.50
N LYS A 173 -18.90 -12.42 9.02
CA LYS A 173 -20.16 -11.67 9.11
C LYS A 173 -20.77 -11.39 7.75
#